data_87db208279a15009de71b030554c0409
#
_entry.id   87db208279a15009de71b030554c0409
#
_cell.length_a   1.000
_cell.length_b   1.000
_cell.length_c   1.000
_cell.angle_alpha   90.00
_cell.angle_beta   90.00
_cell.angle_gamma   90.00
#
_symmetry.space_group_name_H-M   'P 1'
#
loop_
_entity.id
_entity.type
_entity.pdbx_description
1 polymer ?
#
loop_
_entity_poly.entity_id
_entity_poly.type
_entity_poly.pdbx_seq_one_letter_code
_entity_poly.pdbx_strand_id
1 'polypeptide(L)'
;MAAKQTTAEKLADLRERLDKAQDPGSERSRKRRDEAGRTTPRQRIDELLDEGSFVETGSLGKTPGDPDAIYSDGVVTGYGRISGRPVCIYAHDKTVYGGSVGVTFGKKVTEVMDMAIKIGCPVIGIQDSGGARIQDAVTSLAMYSEIARRQLPLSGRSPQISIMMGKSAGGAVYAPVTTDFVIAVDEEAEMYVTGPNVIREVTGEDITSAELGGARQQELNGNVSAVVPSEDDAFDMVRDLLDHLPLTCFDESPEFAAPADAEVAEDEELNAFMPDDTNAGYDMMDLLTQLGDDEDLIEIQENFAPNMITAFGRIDGKTVGFVANNPMHLAGCIDADAADKGARFIRICDAYNIPLVFVVDTPGYLPGVEQEKVGLIHRGAKFAFAVVEATVPKVSLIVRKAYGGAYAVMGSKNLTGDINLAWPTAQIAVMGAAAAVVMI
;
A
#
# COMPACT_ATOMS: atom_id res chain seq x y z
N MET A 1 -0.44 6.34 -57.96
CA MET A 1 -0.48 5.08 -57.22
C MET A 1 0.74 5.04 -56.35
N ALA A 2 0.60 5.02 -55.03
CA ALA A 2 1.75 4.83 -54.14
C ALA A 2 2.37 3.46 -54.43
N ALA A 3 3.71 3.40 -54.57
CA ALA A 3 4.43 2.15 -54.81
C ALA A 3 4.09 1.16 -53.70
N LYS A 4 3.72 -0.09 -54.05
CA LYS A 4 3.44 -1.13 -53.08
C LYS A 4 4.74 -1.47 -52.33
N GLN A 5 4.81 -1.15 -51.05
CA GLN A 5 5.91 -1.59 -50.18
C GLN A 5 6.03 -3.11 -50.16
N THR A 6 7.23 -3.60 -50.26
CA THR A 6 7.58 -5.03 -50.09
C THR A 6 7.43 -5.46 -48.63
N THR A 7 7.33 -6.75 -48.38
CA THR A 7 7.30 -7.28 -47.00
C THR A 7 8.58 -6.92 -46.22
N ALA A 8 9.73 -6.92 -46.88
CA ALA A 8 11.00 -6.51 -46.27
C ALA A 8 11.00 -5.04 -45.82
N GLU A 9 10.47 -4.13 -46.64
CA GLU A 9 10.32 -2.70 -46.30
C GLU A 9 9.33 -2.49 -45.14
N LYS A 10 8.22 -3.25 -45.08
CA LYS A 10 7.28 -3.21 -43.98
C LYS A 10 7.90 -3.73 -42.66
N LEU A 11 8.71 -4.77 -42.72
CA LEU A 11 9.43 -5.29 -41.55
C LEU A 11 10.50 -4.31 -41.05
N ALA A 12 11.20 -3.62 -41.97
CA ALA A 12 12.16 -2.59 -41.62
C ALA A 12 11.46 -1.39 -40.94
N ASP A 13 10.34 -0.92 -41.49
CA ASP A 13 9.52 0.13 -40.89
C ASP A 13 9.00 -0.27 -39.48
N LEU A 14 8.53 -1.50 -39.32
CA LEU A 14 8.09 -1.99 -38.00
C LEU A 14 9.23 -1.98 -36.98
N ARG A 15 10.40 -2.46 -37.34
CA ARG A 15 11.59 -2.47 -36.47
C ARG A 15 11.98 -1.05 -36.07
N GLU A 16 12.04 -0.13 -37.02
CA GLU A 16 12.34 1.28 -36.75
C GLU A 16 11.32 1.91 -35.77
N ARG A 17 10.03 1.57 -35.90
CA ARG A 17 8.99 2.06 -34.96
C ARG A 17 9.14 1.44 -33.57
N LEU A 18 9.45 0.17 -33.47
CA LEU A 18 9.69 -0.52 -32.21
C LEU A 18 10.93 0.08 -31.51
N ASP A 19 12.02 0.29 -32.25
CA ASP A 19 13.24 0.93 -31.71
C ASP A 19 12.95 2.33 -31.16
N LYS A 20 12.17 3.15 -31.89
CA LYS A 20 11.73 4.47 -31.45
C LYS A 20 10.82 4.42 -30.22
N ALA A 21 10.07 3.35 -30.05
CA ALA A 21 9.18 3.16 -28.91
C ALA A 21 9.91 2.71 -27.63
N GLN A 22 11.15 2.20 -27.72
CA GLN A 22 11.91 1.73 -26.56
C GLN A 22 12.28 2.85 -25.56
N ASP A 23 12.72 4.01 -26.06
CA ASP A 23 13.01 5.19 -25.25
C ASP A 23 12.54 6.45 -25.99
N PRO A 24 11.21 6.70 -26.03
CA PRO A 24 10.57 7.65 -26.91
C PRO A 24 10.71 9.11 -26.48
N GLY A 25 11.23 9.37 -25.30
CA GLY A 25 11.41 10.72 -24.76
C GLY A 25 12.29 11.61 -25.62
N SER A 26 12.11 12.94 -25.52
CA SER A 26 13.00 13.89 -26.19
C SER A 26 14.45 13.73 -25.69
N GLU A 27 15.42 14.04 -26.56
CA GLU A 27 16.84 13.98 -26.19
C GLU A 27 17.14 14.77 -24.89
N ARG A 28 16.53 15.94 -24.75
CA ARG A 28 16.65 16.76 -23.54
C ARG A 28 16.10 16.07 -22.32
N SER A 29 14.94 15.40 -22.43
CA SER A 29 14.30 14.72 -21.29
C SER A 29 15.06 13.47 -20.89
N ARG A 30 15.54 12.70 -21.87
CA ARG A 30 16.40 11.52 -21.63
C ARG A 30 17.71 11.90 -20.94
N LYS A 31 18.41 12.90 -21.49
CA LYS A 31 19.64 13.41 -20.87
C LYS A 31 19.43 13.85 -19.42
N ARG A 32 18.31 14.52 -19.11
CA ARG A 32 17.98 14.93 -17.74
C ARG A 32 17.72 13.75 -16.82
N ARG A 33 17.07 12.69 -17.31
CA ARG A 33 16.86 11.44 -16.58
C ARG A 33 18.21 10.78 -16.26
N ASP A 34 19.06 10.64 -17.29
CA ASP A 34 20.37 9.98 -17.18
C ASP A 34 21.32 10.74 -16.25
N GLU A 35 21.34 12.09 -16.33
CA GLU A 35 22.10 12.95 -15.41
C GLU A 35 21.62 12.87 -13.97
N ALA A 36 20.34 12.55 -13.77
CA ALA A 36 19.76 12.32 -12.44
C ALA A 36 19.96 10.87 -11.93
N GLY A 37 20.62 10.00 -12.71
CA GLY A 37 20.83 8.59 -12.36
C GLY A 37 19.56 7.74 -12.31
N ARG A 38 18.47 8.20 -12.96
CA ARG A 38 17.17 7.52 -12.90
C ARG A 38 17.04 6.46 -13.99
N THR A 39 16.43 5.34 -13.65
CA THR A 39 16.13 4.24 -14.57
C THR A 39 14.97 4.57 -15.51
N THR A 40 14.88 3.82 -16.62
CA THR A 40 13.72 3.89 -17.52
C THR A 40 12.55 3.08 -16.97
N PRO A 41 11.29 3.37 -17.38
CA PRO A 41 10.15 2.55 -16.96
C PRO A 41 10.30 1.06 -17.30
N ARG A 42 10.96 0.74 -18.43
CA ARG A 42 11.20 -0.66 -18.82
C ARG A 42 12.23 -1.34 -17.93
N GLN A 43 13.31 -0.65 -17.58
CA GLN A 43 14.29 -1.16 -16.62
C GLN A 43 13.64 -1.45 -15.26
N ARG A 44 12.79 -0.55 -14.75
CA ARG A 44 12.02 -0.75 -13.51
C ARG A 44 11.12 -1.97 -13.58
N ILE A 45 10.46 -2.17 -14.72
CA ILE A 45 9.60 -3.35 -14.92
C ILE A 45 10.45 -4.64 -15.01
N ASP A 46 11.56 -4.60 -15.74
CA ASP A 46 12.45 -5.77 -15.89
C ASP A 46 13.12 -6.15 -14.56
N GLU A 47 13.43 -5.17 -13.69
CA GLU A 47 13.98 -5.37 -12.35
C GLU A 47 12.97 -6.02 -11.39
N LEU A 48 11.71 -5.56 -11.46
CA LEU A 48 10.66 -6.07 -10.57
C LEU A 48 10.18 -7.47 -10.96
N LEU A 49 10.06 -7.76 -12.25
CA LEU A 49 9.48 -8.99 -12.76
C LEU A 49 10.52 -10.12 -12.90
N ASP A 50 10.04 -11.35 -12.95
CA ASP A 50 10.88 -12.52 -13.27
C ASP A 50 11.53 -12.33 -14.64
N GLU A 51 12.82 -12.69 -14.75
CA GLU A 51 13.62 -12.51 -15.97
C GLU A 51 12.90 -13.05 -17.23
N GLY A 52 12.77 -12.19 -18.23
CA GLY A 52 12.16 -12.53 -19.52
C GLY A 52 10.65 -12.79 -19.50
N SER A 53 9.97 -12.55 -18.37
CA SER A 53 8.53 -12.76 -18.24
C SER A 53 7.68 -11.60 -18.77
N PHE A 54 8.26 -10.41 -18.94
CA PHE A 54 7.52 -9.22 -19.35
C PHE A 54 7.01 -9.28 -20.79
N VAL A 55 5.74 -9.06 -20.98
CA VAL A 55 5.10 -8.89 -22.29
C VAL A 55 4.47 -7.50 -22.35
N GLU A 56 5.12 -6.61 -23.09
CA GLU A 56 4.64 -5.23 -23.27
C GLU A 56 3.41 -5.19 -24.16
N THR A 57 2.41 -4.39 -23.78
CA THR A 57 1.21 -4.10 -24.57
C THR A 57 1.16 -2.63 -24.97
N GLY A 58 0.68 -2.34 -26.19
CA GLY A 58 0.45 -0.97 -26.65
C GLY A 58 1.71 -0.11 -26.81
N SER A 59 2.89 -0.69 -27.03
CA SER A 59 4.17 0.06 -27.22
C SER A 59 4.12 1.08 -28.34
N LEU A 60 3.42 0.78 -29.44
CA LEU A 60 3.24 1.66 -30.61
C LEU A 60 2.03 2.60 -30.48
N GLY A 61 1.35 2.59 -29.32
CA GLY A 61 0.22 3.49 -29.05
C GLY A 61 0.66 4.95 -29.03
N LYS A 62 -0.08 5.82 -29.69
CA LYS A 62 0.12 7.28 -29.69
C LYS A 62 -1.19 8.02 -29.96
N THR A 63 -1.25 9.31 -29.64
CA THR A 63 -2.45 10.12 -29.82
C THR A 63 -2.92 10.10 -31.27
N PRO A 64 -4.16 9.69 -31.56
CA PRO A 64 -4.70 9.65 -32.92
C PRO A 64 -4.79 11.04 -33.53
N GLY A 65 -4.43 11.15 -34.83
CA GLY A 65 -4.56 12.39 -35.58
C GLY A 65 -3.43 13.42 -35.36
N ASP A 66 -2.52 13.16 -34.42
CA ASP A 66 -1.32 13.97 -34.21
C ASP A 66 -0.12 13.29 -34.90
N PRO A 67 0.43 13.89 -35.98
CA PRO A 67 1.58 13.33 -36.70
C PRO A 67 2.84 13.32 -35.84
N ASP A 68 2.97 14.26 -34.88
CA ASP A 68 4.13 14.43 -34.00
C ASP A 68 3.97 13.70 -32.68
N ALA A 69 2.86 12.96 -32.49
CA ALA A 69 2.62 12.20 -31.27
C ALA A 69 3.72 11.17 -31.00
N ILE A 70 4.13 11.10 -29.74
CA ILE A 70 5.21 10.25 -29.26
C ILE A 70 4.66 8.85 -28.96
N TYR A 71 5.42 7.79 -29.28
CA TYR A 71 5.05 6.41 -28.96
C TYR A 71 4.92 6.21 -27.45
N SER A 72 4.21 5.18 -27.04
CA SER A 72 3.84 4.83 -25.68
C SER A 72 2.98 5.84 -24.91
N ASP A 73 2.89 7.09 -25.36
CA ASP A 73 2.10 8.18 -24.76
C ASP A 73 2.40 8.47 -23.28
N GLY A 74 3.61 8.13 -22.81
CA GLY A 74 4.05 8.40 -21.44
C GLY A 74 3.78 7.29 -20.42
N VAL A 75 3.40 6.09 -20.88
CA VAL A 75 3.24 4.92 -20.02
C VAL A 75 3.64 3.62 -20.72
N VAL A 76 4.39 2.78 -20.05
CA VAL A 76 4.67 1.40 -20.42
C VAL A 76 3.67 0.50 -19.71
N THR A 77 3.04 -0.41 -20.42
CA THR A 77 1.98 -1.29 -19.90
C THR A 77 2.19 -2.70 -20.36
N GLY A 78 1.82 -3.67 -19.54
CA GLY A 78 1.93 -5.07 -19.90
C GLY A 78 1.59 -6.01 -18.74
N TYR A 79 2.07 -7.22 -18.86
CA TYR A 79 1.95 -8.25 -17.84
C TYR A 79 3.22 -9.10 -17.79
N GLY A 80 3.42 -9.77 -16.67
CA GLY A 80 4.55 -10.65 -16.44
C GLY A 80 4.32 -11.53 -15.23
N ARG A 81 5.41 -11.92 -14.57
CA ARG A 81 5.35 -12.75 -13.38
C ARG A 81 6.26 -12.19 -12.29
N ILE A 82 5.87 -12.43 -11.04
CA ILE A 82 6.70 -12.26 -9.85
C ILE A 82 6.64 -13.58 -9.08
N SER A 83 7.77 -14.17 -8.80
CA SER A 83 7.86 -15.51 -8.16
C SER A 83 6.98 -16.55 -8.87
N GLY A 84 6.97 -16.54 -10.22
CA GLY A 84 6.15 -17.42 -11.07
C GLY A 84 4.67 -17.06 -11.15
N ARG A 85 4.17 -16.12 -10.35
CA ARG A 85 2.75 -15.71 -10.24
C ARG A 85 2.43 -14.57 -11.22
N PRO A 86 1.30 -14.61 -11.94
CA PRO A 86 0.95 -13.57 -12.91
C PRO A 86 0.63 -12.24 -12.25
N VAL A 87 1.10 -11.15 -12.87
CA VAL A 87 0.79 -9.78 -12.48
C VAL A 87 0.55 -8.93 -13.73
N CYS A 88 -0.31 -7.93 -13.61
CA CYS A 88 -0.45 -6.85 -14.58
C CYS A 88 0.29 -5.61 -14.08
N ILE A 89 0.99 -4.89 -14.97
CA ILE A 89 1.86 -3.79 -14.58
C ILE A 89 1.74 -2.60 -15.53
N TYR A 90 1.86 -1.39 -14.97
CA TYR A 90 2.09 -0.18 -15.75
C TYR A 90 3.12 0.71 -15.05
N ALA A 91 3.94 1.41 -15.84
CA ALA A 91 4.96 2.31 -15.34
C ALA A 91 4.96 3.63 -16.11
N HIS A 92 4.94 4.75 -15.41
CA HIS A 92 4.93 6.07 -16.01
C HIS A 92 6.29 6.42 -16.62
N ASP A 93 6.29 7.05 -17.79
CA ASP A 93 7.47 7.59 -18.44
C ASP A 93 7.48 9.12 -18.37
N LYS A 94 8.20 9.66 -17.40
CA LYS A 94 8.32 11.10 -17.22
C LYS A 94 8.99 11.82 -18.38
N THR A 95 9.75 11.11 -19.20
CA THR A 95 10.43 11.69 -20.38
C THR A 95 9.46 12.04 -21.49
N VAL A 96 8.25 11.44 -21.48
CA VAL A 96 7.18 11.65 -22.45
C VAL A 96 6.04 12.41 -21.79
N TYR A 97 5.80 13.62 -22.22
CA TYR A 97 4.74 14.52 -21.71
C TYR A 97 4.76 14.69 -20.17
N GLY A 98 5.94 14.51 -19.53
CA GLY A 98 6.07 14.58 -18.07
C GLY A 98 5.32 13.48 -17.32
N GLY A 99 5.05 12.33 -17.94
CA GLY A 99 4.26 11.26 -17.36
C GLY A 99 2.78 11.64 -17.14
N SER A 100 2.31 12.73 -17.78
CA SER A 100 0.93 13.20 -17.60
C SER A 100 -0.08 12.30 -18.29
N VAL A 101 -1.24 12.11 -17.65
CA VAL A 101 -2.31 11.25 -18.16
C VAL A 101 -3.06 11.94 -19.30
N GLY A 102 -2.95 11.38 -20.49
CA GLY A 102 -3.74 11.73 -21.66
C GLY A 102 -4.68 10.60 -22.07
N VAL A 103 -5.37 10.76 -23.19
CA VAL A 103 -6.38 9.79 -23.65
C VAL A 103 -5.77 8.43 -23.97
N THR A 104 -4.67 8.39 -24.72
CA THR A 104 -4.01 7.12 -25.08
C THR A 104 -3.34 6.48 -23.88
N PHE A 105 -2.70 7.28 -23.03
CA PHE A 105 -2.19 6.83 -21.74
C PHE A 105 -3.27 6.12 -20.91
N GLY A 106 -4.40 6.82 -20.65
CA GLY A 106 -5.49 6.28 -19.86
C GLY A 106 -6.09 5.00 -20.43
N LYS A 107 -6.24 4.91 -21.76
CA LYS A 107 -6.70 3.69 -22.43
C LYS A 107 -5.76 2.52 -22.19
N LYS A 108 -4.45 2.70 -22.35
CA LYS A 108 -3.46 1.65 -22.10
C LYS A 108 -3.53 1.11 -20.66
N VAL A 109 -3.59 2.02 -19.67
CA VAL A 109 -3.71 1.63 -18.26
C VAL A 109 -5.03 0.88 -18.00
N THR A 110 -6.15 1.39 -18.52
CA THR A 110 -7.45 0.74 -18.32
C THR A 110 -7.55 -0.62 -19.02
N GLU A 111 -6.90 -0.83 -20.17
CA GLU A 111 -6.81 -2.13 -20.84
C GLU A 111 -6.05 -3.16 -20.00
N VAL A 112 -4.96 -2.75 -19.34
CA VAL A 112 -4.21 -3.62 -18.41
C VAL A 112 -5.03 -3.95 -17.16
N MET A 113 -5.75 -2.98 -16.60
CA MET A 113 -6.66 -3.23 -15.48
C MET A 113 -7.82 -4.16 -15.87
N ASP A 114 -8.42 -3.97 -17.06
CA ASP A 114 -9.45 -4.88 -17.59
C ASP A 114 -8.90 -6.30 -17.80
N MET A 115 -7.63 -6.43 -18.18
CA MET A 115 -6.93 -7.71 -18.29
C MET A 115 -6.78 -8.35 -16.90
N ALA A 116 -6.31 -7.61 -15.90
CA ALA A 116 -6.17 -8.10 -14.52
C ALA A 116 -7.50 -8.59 -13.94
N ILE A 117 -8.59 -7.87 -14.18
CA ILE A 117 -9.95 -8.28 -13.76
C ILE A 117 -10.33 -9.62 -14.39
N LYS A 118 -9.99 -9.86 -15.66
CA LYS A 118 -10.33 -11.09 -16.38
C LYS A 118 -9.47 -12.28 -15.97
N ILE A 119 -8.17 -12.05 -15.79
CA ILE A 119 -7.20 -13.09 -15.42
C ILE A 119 -7.36 -13.45 -13.94
N GLY A 120 -7.67 -12.47 -13.09
CA GLY A 120 -7.62 -12.59 -11.64
C GLY A 120 -6.16 -12.54 -11.18
N CYS A 121 -5.54 -11.37 -11.23
CA CYS A 121 -4.16 -11.18 -10.78
C CYS A 121 -3.93 -9.76 -10.25
N PRO A 122 -2.90 -9.55 -9.43
CA PRO A 122 -2.54 -8.23 -8.91
C PRO A 122 -2.25 -7.21 -10.01
N VAL A 123 -2.47 -5.93 -9.69
CA VAL A 123 -2.10 -4.79 -10.53
C VAL A 123 -1.05 -3.96 -9.80
N ILE A 124 0.09 -3.73 -10.47
CA ILE A 124 1.18 -2.91 -9.94
C ILE A 124 1.32 -1.66 -10.79
N GLY A 125 1.34 -0.49 -10.15
CA GLY A 125 1.52 0.79 -10.81
C GLY A 125 2.76 1.52 -10.34
N ILE A 126 3.75 1.77 -11.22
CA ILE A 126 4.92 2.60 -10.91
C ILE A 126 4.61 4.04 -11.31
N GLN A 127 4.58 4.93 -10.33
CA GLN A 127 4.04 6.29 -10.43
C GLN A 127 5.14 7.35 -10.49
N ASP A 128 5.15 8.16 -11.54
CA ASP A 128 5.96 9.38 -11.68
C ASP A 128 5.26 10.31 -12.69
N SER A 129 4.30 11.12 -12.23
CA SER A 129 3.34 11.78 -13.09
C SER A 129 3.17 13.27 -12.81
N GLY A 130 3.19 14.05 -13.88
CA GLY A 130 2.80 15.47 -13.81
C GLY A 130 1.29 15.73 -13.61
N GLY A 131 0.47 14.70 -13.42
CA GLY A 131 -0.98 14.84 -13.26
C GLY A 131 -1.74 14.78 -14.58
N ALA A 132 -2.84 15.52 -14.66
CA ALA A 132 -3.65 15.59 -15.88
C ALA A 132 -2.90 16.31 -17.02
N ARG A 133 -2.97 15.77 -18.24
CA ARG A 133 -2.41 16.43 -19.43
C ARG A 133 -3.28 17.63 -19.80
N ILE A 134 -2.76 18.84 -19.54
CA ILE A 134 -3.51 20.09 -19.74
C ILE A 134 -3.96 20.26 -21.20
N GLN A 135 -3.15 19.82 -22.15
CA GLN A 135 -3.44 19.90 -23.59
C GLN A 135 -4.65 19.06 -24.00
N ASP A 136 -4.91 17.97 -23.28
CA ASP A 136 -6.07 17.09 -23.50
C ASP A 136 -7.32 17.60 -22.76
N ALA A 137 -7.22 18.70 -22.03
CA ALA A 137 -8.32 19.35 -21.32
C ALA A 137 -9.18 18.35 -20.51
N VAL A 138 -10.51 18.45 -20.60
CA VAL A 138 -11.46 17.62 -19.84
C VAL A 138 -11.35 16.13 -20.14
N THR A 139 -10.83 15.74 -21.31
CA THR A 139 -10.67 14.32 -21.66
C THR A 139 -9.57 13.63 -20.84
N SER A 140 -8.56 14.38 -20.39
CA SER A 140 -7.58 13.89 -19.40
C SER A 140 -8.25 13.56 -18.06
N LEU A 141 -9.14 14.41 -17.58
CA LEU A 141 -9.90 14.16 -16.34
C LEU A 141 -10.82 12.92 -16.49
N ALA A 142 -11.43 12.75 -17.67
CA ALA A 142 -12.22 11.57 -17.95
C ALA A 142 -11.39 10.27 -17.83
N MET A 143 -10.11 10.29 -18.23
CA MET A 143 -9.24 9.12 -18.11
C MET A 143 -8.92 8.78 -16.64
N TYR A 144 -8.73 9.75 -15.76
CA TYR A 144 -8.65 9.47 -14.32
C TYR A 144 -9.92 8.81 -13.78
N SER A 145 -11.09 9.27 -14.22
CA SER A 145 -12.36 8.64 -13.85
C SER A 145 -12.47 7.20 -14.37
N GLU A 146 -11.99 6.94 -15.59
CA GLU A 146 -11.97 5.59 -16.17
C GLU A 146 -10.99 4.65 -15.46
N ILE A 147 -9.84 5.16 -14.97
CA ILE A 147 -8.91 4.42 -14.12
C ILE A 147 -9.58 4.09 -12.79
N ALA A 148 -10.13 5.09 -12.09
CA ALA A 148 -10.83 4.89 -10.82
C ALA A 148 -11.99 3.91 -10.93
N ARG A 149 -12.74 3.95 -12.04
CA ARG A 149 -13.84 3.02 -12.32
C ARG A 149 -13.38 1.56 -12.41
N ARG A 150 -12.10 1.31 -12.75
CA ARG A 150 -11.52 -0.04 -12.79
C ARG A 150 -10.84 -0.43 -11.49
N GLN A 151 -10.32 0.53 -10.74
CA GLN A 151 -9.81 0.27 -9.38
C GLN A 151 -10.91 -0.25 -8.46
N LEU A 152 -12.14 0.26 -8.60
CA LEU A 152 -13.27 -0.16 -7.76
C LEU A 152 -13.58 -1.66 -7.86
N PRO A 153 -13.78 -2.29 -9.05
CA PRO A 153 -13.99 -3.72 -9.14
C PRO A 153 -12.74 -4.58 -8.84
N LEU A 154 -11.55 -4.00 -8.82
CA LEU A 154 -10.32 -4.65 -8.36
C LEU A 154 -10.18 -4.60 -6.83
N SER A 155 -10.68 -3.55 -6.19
CA SER A 155 -10.63 -3.40 -4.72
C SER A 155 -11.32 -4.56 -4.02
N GLY A 156 -10.56 -5.25 -3.15
CA GLY A 156 -11.03 -6.46 -2.47
C GLY A 156 -11.23 -7.68 -3.37
N ARG A 157 -10.80 -7.63 -4.63
CA ARG A 157 -10.82 -8.76 -5.55
C ARG A 157 -9.41 -9.24 -5.92
N SER A 158 -8.52 -8.35 -6.29
CA SER A 158 -7.12 -8.64 -6.59
C SER A 158 -6.25 -7.52 -6.01
N PRO A 159 -5.11 -7.82 -5.41
CA PRO A 159 -4.24 -6.80 -4.81
C PRO A 159 -3.84 -5.71 -5.80
N GLN A 160 -3.89 -4.48 -5.34
CA GLN A 160 -3.46 -3.29 -6.08
C GLN A 160 -2.32 -2.62 -5.31
N ILE A 161 -1.15 -2.51 -5.93
CA ILE A 161 0.05 -1.92 -5.32
C ILE A 161 0.52 -0.75 -6.17
N SER A 162 0.72 0.40 -5.54
CA SER A 162 1.31 1.59 -6.17
C SER A 162 2.68 1.87 -5.60
N ILE A 163 3.68 2.06 -6.48
CA ILE A 163 5.04 2.42 -6.11
C ILE A 163 5.29 3.87 -6.55
N MET A 164 5.52 4.76 -5.60
CA MET A 164 5.78 6.17 -5.87
C MET A 164 7.28 6.38 -6.05
N MET A 165 7.71 6.61 -7.29
CA MET A 165 9.12 6.80 -7.68
C MET A 165 9.38 8.18 -8.27
N GLY A 166 8.55 9.14 -7.92
CA GLY A 166 8.69 10.52 -8.40
C GLY A 166 7.60 11.44 -7.91
N LYS A 167 7.62 12.66 -8.43
CA LYS A 167 6.65 13.69 -8.06
C LYS A 167 5.31 13.42 -8.70
N SER A 168 4.26 13.39 -7.90
CA SER A 168 2.87 13.23 -8.35
C SER A 168 1.99 14.33 -7.78
N ALA A 169 1.16 14.92 -8.64
CA ALA A 169 0.30 16.03 -8.25
C ALA A 169 -1.12 15.90 -8.83
N GLY A 170 -2.08 16.50 -8.15
CA GLY A 170 -3.48 16.53 -8.57
C GLY A 170 -4.09 15.13 -8.68
N GLY A 171 -4.69 14.80 -9.84
CA GLY A 171 -5.27 13.48 -10.07
C GLY A 171 -4.31 12.30 -9.89
N ALA A 172 -3.00 12.53 -10.08
CA ALA A 172 -1.98 11.50 -9.94
C ALA A 172 -1.73 11.02 -8.50
N VAL A 173 -2.28 11.67 -7.49
CA VAL A 173 -2.17 11.20 -6.10
C VAL A 173 -3.40 10.42 -5.65
N TYR A 174 -4.57 10.68 -6.25
CA TYR A 174 -5.80 9.98 -5.86
C TYR A 174 -5.79 8.52 -6.32
N ALA A 175 -5.35 8.26 -7.56
CA ALA A 175 -5.29 6.90 -8.08
C ALA A 175 -4.41 5.98 -7.23
N PRO A 176 -3.16 6.34 -6.82
CA PRO A 176 -2.36 5.52 -5.92
C PRO A 176 -3.00 5.31 -4.54
N VAL A 177 -3.52 6.35 -3.90
CA VAL A 177 -4.08 6.25 -2.53
C VAL A 177 -5.36 5.40 -2.48
N THR A 178 -6.02 5.17 -3.62
CA THR A 178 -7.16 4.24 -3.71
C THR A 178 -6.75 2.78 -3.92
N THR A 179 -5.46 2.48 -4.10
CA THR A 179 -4.95 1.10 -4.12
C THR A 179 -4.81 0.53 -2.69
N ASP A 180 -4.58 -0.76 -2.56
CA ASP A 180 -4.48 -1.40 -1.25
C ASP A 180 -3.20 -0.97 -0.53
N PHE A 181 -2.07 -0.90 -1.26
CA PHE A 181 -0.77 -0.51 -0.72
C PHE A 181 -0.11 0.58 -1.56
N VAL A 182 0.52 1.53 -0.88
CA VAL A 182 1.31 2.60 -1.49
C VAL A 182 2.71 2.57 -0.89
N ILE A 183 3.70 2.23 -1.68
CA ILE A 183 5.11 2.22 -1.30
C ILE A 183 5.75 3.48 -1.88
N ALA A 184 6.48 4.25 -1.09
CA ALA A 184 7.14 5.46 -1.55
C ALA A 184 8.67 5.37 -1.39
N VAL A 185 9.40 5.67 -2.46
CA VAL A 185 10.86 5.77 -2.40
C VAL A 185 11.24 7.10 -1.76
N ASP A 186 12.03 7.04 -0.69
CA ASP A 186 12.45 8.23 0.07
C ASP A 186 13.24 9.21 -0.81
N GLU A 187 13.15 10.50 -0.51
CA GLU A 187 13.76 11.61 -1.25
C GLU A 187 13.31 11.74 -2.73
N GLU A 188 12.69 10.72 -3.34
CA GLU A 188 12.20 10.76 -4.72
C GLU A 188 10.72 11.04 -4.82
N ALA A 189 9.92 10.36 -3.99
CA ALA A 189 8.48 10.45 -4.01
C ALA A 189 7.98 11.74 -3.37
N GLU A 190 7.16 12.46 -4.12
CA GLU A 190 6.40 13.61 -3.60
C GLU A 190 4.94 13.47 -4.03
N MET A 191 4.02 13.64 -3.09
CA MET A 191 2.57 13.53 -3.31
C MET A 191 1.85 14.73 -2.73
N TYR A 192 1.16 15.50 -3.56
CA TYR A 192 0.32 16.61 -3.10
C TYR A 192 -0.83 16.90 -4.07
N VAL A 193 -1.96 17.30 -3.56
CA VAL A 193 -3.12 17.71 -4.39
C VAL A 193 -2.75 18.94 -5.21
N THR A 194 -2.08 19.91 -4.58
CA THR A 194 -1.71 21.19 -5.17
C THR A 194 -0.28 21.52 -4.77
N GLY A 195 0.57 21.84 -5.75
CA GLY A 195 1.98 22.13 -5.49
C GLY A 195 2.23 23.44 -4.76
N PRO A 196 3.45 23.61 -4.16
CA PRO A 196 3.81 24.77 -3.34
C PRO A 196 3.57 26.13 -3.99
N ASN A 197 3.83 26.25 -5.30
CA ASN A 197 3.64 27.52 -6.02
C ASN A 197 2.18 27.98 -6.02
N VAL A 198 1.23 27.05 -6.20
CA VAL A 198 -0.19 27.37 -6.20
C VAL A 198 -0.66 27.71 -4.76
N ILE A 199 -0.15 26.99 -3.76
CA ILE A 199 -0.43 27.29 -2.34
C ILE A 199 0.03 28.72 -2.03
N ARG A 200 1.26 29.07 -2.40
CA ARG A 200 1.79 30.44 -2.20
C ARG A 200 0.91 31.52 -2.85
N GLU A 201 0.44 31.27 -4.08
CA GLU A 201 -0.42 32.23 -4.79
C GLU A 201 -1.81 32.37 -4.15
N VAL A 202 -2.38 31.29 -3.62
CA VAL A 202 -3.76 31.26 -3.12
C VAL A 202 -3.85 31.61 -1.64
N THR A 203 -2.96 31.06 -0.80
CA THR A 203 -3.01 31.22 0.67
C THR A 203 -1.91 32.12 1.21
N GLY A 204 -0.85 32.37 0.42
CA GLY A 204 0.31 33.16 0.87
C GLY A 204 1.32 32.34 1.69
N GLU A 205 1.07 31.05 1.89
CA GLU A 205 1.97 30.15 2.63
C GLU A 205 3.16 29.76 1.79
N ASP A 206 4.34 29.74 2.40
CA ASP A 206 5.60 29.33 1.76
C ASP A 206 6.07 28.01 2.38
N ILE A 207 6.16 26.98 1.56
CA ILE A 207 6.52 25.62 1.97
C ILE A 207 7.30 24.95 0.84
N THR A 208 8.25 24.11 1.18
CA THR A 208 8.95 23.29 0.17
C THR A 208 8.12 22.08 -0.26
N SER A 209 8.43 21.52 -1.44
CA SER A 209 7.74 20.32 -1.94
C SER A 209 7.92 19.13 -1.00
N ALA A 210 9.12 18.95 -0.43
CA ALA A 210 9.43 17.87 0.49
C ALA A 210 8.66 17.99 1.82
N GLU A 211 8.59 19.20 2.38
CA GLU A 211 7.82 19.46 3.60
C GLU A 211 6.30 19.31 3.37
N LEU A 212 5.82 19.65 2.17
CA LEU A 212 4.41 19.55 1.83
C LEU A 212 3.98 18.09 1.59
N GLY A 213 4.78 17.35 0.84
CA GLY A 213 4.34 16.07 0.30
C GLY A 213 5.44 15.03 0.08
N GLY A 214 6.62 15.19 0.68
CA GLY A 214 7.67 14.18 0.64
C GLY A 214 7.22 12.84 1.24
N ALA A 215 7.87 11.75 0.86
CA ALA A 215 7.51 10.39 1.27
C ALA A 215 7.29 10.27 2.78
N ARG A 216 8.22 10.76 3.61
CA ARG A 216 8.11 10.74 5.07
C ARG A 216 6.91 11.53 5.61
N GLN A 217 6.61 12.69 5.01
CA GLN A 217 5.44 13.47 5.40
C GLN A 217 4.13 12.75 5.06
N GLN A 218 4.10 12.05 3.93
CA GLN A 218 2.93 11.28 3.50
C GLN A 218 2.75 9.99 4.31
N GLU A 219 3.83 9.41 4.80
CA GLU A 219 3.79 8.30 5.76
C GLU A 219 3.13 8.74 7.08
N LEU A 220 3.57 9.86 7.65
CA LEU A 220 3.00 10.42 8.88
C LEU A 220 1.51 10.78 8.76
N ASN A 221 1.03 11.03 7.56
CA ASN A 221 -0.39 11.30 7.27
C ASN A 221 -1.21 10.03 6.97
N GLY A 222 -0.58 8.86 6.95
CA GLY A 222 -1.23 7.59 6.64
C GLY A 222 -1.58 7.40 5.15
N ASN A 223 -1.06 8.23 4.25
CA ASN A 223 -1.29 8.11 2.81
C ASN A 223 -0.38 7.04 2.15
N VAL A 224 0.71 6.69 2.80
CA VAL A 224 1.72 5.74 2.34
C VAL A 224 1.77 4.56 3.30
N SER A 225 1.86 3.35 2.74
CA SER A 225 1.93 2.10 3.51
C SER A 225 3.33 1.82 4.04
N ALA A 226 4.35 2.23 3.27
CA ALA A 226 5.75 2.15 3.66
C ALA A 226 6.61 3.15 2.90
N VAL A 227 7.68 3.62 3.53
CA VAL A 227 8.74 4.41 2.91
C VAL A 227 10.01 3.59 2.89
N VAL A 228 10.60 3.43 1.72
CA VAL A 228 11.78 2.61 1.48
C VAL A 228 12.95 3.46 0.95
N PRO A 229 14.20 3.06 1.21
CA PRO A 229 15.37 3.88 0.85
C PRO A 229 15.64 3.98 -0.65
N SER A 230 15.32 2.95 -1.43
CA SER A 230 15.66 2.85 -2.86
C SER A 230 14.56 2.22 -3.71
N GLU A 231 14.73 2.28 -5.05
CA GLU A 231 13.87 1.58 -6.00
C GLU A 231 13.94 0.05 -5.79
N ASP A 232 15.12 -0.50 -5.50
CA ASP A 232 15.33 -1.93 -5.28
C ASP A 232 14.59 -2.41 -4.02
N ASP A 233 14.70 -1.67 -2.91
CA ASP A 233 13.95 -1.95 -1.68
C ASP A 233 12.42 -1.91 -1.91
N ALA A 234 11.96 -1.02 -2.83
CA ALA A 234 10.54 -0.98 -3.19
C ALA A 234 10.11 -2.23 -3.97
N PHE A 235 10.98 -2.77 -4.82
CA PHE A 235 10.69 -4.00 -5.56
C PHE A 235 10.70 -5.22 -4.63
N ASP A 236 11.64 -5.28 -3.69
CA ASP A 236 11.68 -6.34 -2.68
C ASP A 236 10.43 -6.31 -1.81
N MET A 237 10.02 -5.13 -1.33
CA MET A 237 8.77 -5.00 -0.58
C MET A 237 7.52 -5.42 -1.36
N VAL A 238 7.47 -5.19 -2.68
CA VAL A 238 6.36 -5.70 -3.52
C VAL A 238 6.38 -7.24 -3.57
N ARG A 239 7.56 -7.86 -3.70
CA ARG A 239 7.70 -9.32 -3.68
C ARG A 239 7.24 -9.89 -2.35
N ASP A 240 7.70 -9.31 -1.24
CA ASP A 240 7.33 -9.72 0.12
C ASP A 240 5.81 -9.58 0.35
N LEU A 241 5.21 -8.47 -0.03
CA LEU A 241 3.75 -8.28 0.03
C LEU A 241 3.00 -9.34 -0.78
N LEU A 242 3.46 -9.63 -2.00
CA LEU A 242 2.82 -10.66 -2.84
C LEU A 242 3.00 -12.07 -2.27
N ASP A 243 4.06 -12.35 -1.53
CA ASP A 243 4.24 -13.63 -0.84
C ASP A 243 3.28 -13.80 0.36
N HIS A 244 2.69 -12.72 0.85
CA HIS A 244 1.64 -12.74 1.88
C HIS A 244 0.22 -12.64 1.32
N LEU A 245 0.04 -12.23 0.07
CA LEU A 245 -1.26 -11.94 -0.53
C LEU A 245 -1.68 -13.01 -1.55
N PRO A 246 -2.96 -13.37 -1.64
CA PRO A 246 -3.47 -14.22 -2.72
C PRO A 246 -3.46 -13.49 -4.06
N LEU A 247 -3.68 -14.20 -5.17
CA LEU A 247 -3.92 -13.56 -6.47
C LEU A 247 -5.27 -12.85 -6.52
N THR A 248 -6.28 -13.46 -5.90
CA THR A 248 -7.63 -12.92 -5.81
C THR A 248 -8.28 -13.28 -4.48
N CYS A 249 -9.39 -12.64 -4.15
CA CYS A 249 -10.23 -12.98 -3.00
C CYS A 249 -10.85 -14.40 -3.07
N PHE A 250 -10.65 -15.14 -4.14
CA PHE A 250 -11.11 -16.53 -4.30
C PHE A 250 -9.98 -17.54 -4.07
N ASP A 251 -8.78 -17.06 -3.88
CA ASP A 251 -7.59 -17.86 -3.63
C ASP A 251 -7.15 -17.72 -2.17
N GLU A 252 -6.28 -18.59 -1.73
CA GLU A 252 -5.57 -18.46 -0.46
C GLU A 252 -4.20 -17.82 -0.68
N SER A 253 -3.63 -17.21 0.36
CA SER A 253 -2.26 -16.74 0.34
C SER A 253 -1.29 -17.91 0.13
N PRO A 254 -0.10 -17.68 -0.44
CA PRO A 254 0.93 -18.72 -0.55
C PRO A 254 1.24 -19.31 0.82
N GLU A 255 1.30 -20.65 0.89
CA GLU A 255 1.76 -21.35 2.09
C GLU A 255 3.27 -21.61 2.00
N PHE A 256 3.96 -21.42 3.11
CA PHE A 256 5.38 -21.71 3.27
C PHE A 256 5.57 -22.91 4.21
N ALA A 257 6.74 -23.50 4.21
CA ALA A 257 7.03 -24.57 5.14
C ALA A 257 7.02 -24.01 6.58
N ALA A 258 6.26 -24.64 7.45
CA ALA A 258 6.33 -24.30 8.88
C ALA A 258 7.73 -24.52 9.42
N PRO A 259 8.19 -23.73 10.42
CA PRO A 259 9.42 -23.98 11.12
C PRO A 259 9.48 -25.40 11.69
N ALA A 260 10.67 -26.03 11.67
CA ALA A 260 10.84 -27.42 12.09
C ALA A 260 10.52 -27.67 13.57
N ASP A 261 10.47 -26.62 14.38
CA ASP A 261 10.20 -26.57 15.81
C ASP A 261 8.82 -25.96 16.17
N ALA A 262 7.93 -25.83 15.18
CA ALA A 262 6.57 -25.31 15.37
C ALA A 262 5.67 -26.20 16.27
N GLU A 263 6.22 -27.22 16.93
CA GLU A 263 5.49 -27.94 17.98
C GLU A 263 5.21 -27.02 19.17
N VAL A 264 3.97 -27.07 19.66
CA VAL A 264 3.54 -26.31 20.83
C VAL A 264 4.38 -26.72 22.04
N ALA A 265 5.46 -26.01 22.25
CA ALA A 265 6.34 -26.15 23.43
C ALA A 265 6.11 -24.96 24.37
N GLU A 266 6.40 -25.19 25.66
CA GLU A 266 6.50 -24.10 26.63
C GLU A 266 7.77 -23.28 26.28
N ASP A 267 7.59 -21.98 26.01
CA ASP A 267 8.66 -21.06 25.66
C ASP A 267 9.03 -20.21 26.90
N GLU A 268 10.26 -20.40 27.42
CA GLU A 268 10.74 -19.65 28.57
C GLU A 268 10.98 -18.17 28.28
N GLU A 269 11.28 -17.79 27.03
CA GLU A 269 11.46 -16.38 26.62
C GLU A 269 10.10 -15.66 26.61
N LEU A 270 9.07 -16.27 26.05
CA LEU A 270 7.70 -15.75 26.12
C LEU A 270 7.18 -15.68 27.55
N ASN A 271 7.52 -16.65 28.41
CA ASN A 271 7.18 -16.64 29.84
C ASN A 271 7.80 -15.46 30.60
N ALA A 272 8.99 -15.03 30.20
CA ALA A 272 9.73 -13.90 30.79
C ALA A 272 9.51 -12.55 30.09
N PHE A 273 8.78 -12.52 28.99
CA PHE A 273 8.67 -11.33 28.11
C PHE A 273 7.99 -10.14 28.80
N MET A 274 6.92 -10.37 29.55
CA MET A 274 6.13 -9.30 30.16
C MET A 274 6.81 -8.72 31.39
N PRO A 275 7.02 -7.39 31.46
CA PRO A 275 7.56 -6.75 32.66
C PRO A 275 6.67 -6.95 33.89
N ASP A 276 7.27 -7.20 35.08
CA ASP A 276 6.57 -7.29 36.37
C ASP A 276 5.86 -5.99 36.73
N ASP A 277 6.46 -4.83 36.39
CA ASP A 277 5.79 -3.52 36.53
C ASP A 277 4.80 -3.30 35.42
N THR A 278 3.53 -3.24 35.75
CA THR A 278 2.42 -3.03 34.81
C THR A 278 2.47 -1.68 34.07
N ASN A 279 3.33 -0.74 34.47
CA ASN A 279 3.54 0.54 33.82
C ASN A 279 4.84 0.59 33.01
N ALA A 280 5.70 -0.43 33.09
CA ALA A 280 6.87 -0.52 32.25
C ALA A 280 6.47 -0.71 30.79
N GLY A 281 7.13 0.04 29.89
CA GLY A 281 6.98 -0.13 28.45
C GLY A 281 7.74 -1.36 27.96
N TYR A 282 7.29 -1.91 26.86
CA TYR A 282 7.99 -2.93 26.05
C TYR A 282 7.58 -2.71 24.60
N ASP A 283 8.41 -3.13 23.65
CA ASP A 283 8.03 -3.05 22.25
C ASP A 283 7.12 -4.24 21.91
N MET A 284 5.95 -3.93 21.39
CA MET A 284 5.00 -4.97 20.97
C MET A 284 5.51 -5.70 19.72
N MET A 285 6.32 -5.06 18.87
CA MET A 285 6.89 -5.69 17.69
C MET A 285 7.80 -6.87 18.09
N ASP A 286 8.60 -6.74 19.15
CA ASP A 286 9.42 -7.84 19.68
C ASP A 286 8.58 -9.07 20.07
N LEU A 287 7.38 -8.84 20.61
CA LEU A 287 6.45 -9.92 20.91
C LEU A 287 5.86 -10.55 19.64
N LEU A 288 5.45 -9.73 18.67
CA LEU A 288 4.90 -10.25 17.43
C LEU A 288 5.92 -11.09 16.67
N THR A 289 7.19 -10.69 16.69
CA THR A 289 8.31 -11.45 16.09
C THR A 289 8.45 -12.83 16.73
N GLN A 290 8.29 -12.94 18.08
CA GLN A 290 8.34 -14.23 18.77
C GLN A 290 7.07 -15.09 18.57
N LEU A 291 5.94 -14.47 18.23
CA LEU A 291 4.68 -15.18 17.95
C LEU A 291 4.58 -15.67 16.51
N GLY A 292 5.30 -15.02 15.60
CA GLY A 292 5.34 -15.36 14.18
C GLY A 292 6.44 -16.36 13.82
N ASP A 293 6.40 -16.85 12.60
CA ASP A 293 7.41 -17.74 12.03
C ASP A 293 8.62 -16.93 11.56
N ASP A 294 9.84 -17.38 11.86
CA ASP A 294 11.12 -16.93 11.24
C ASP A 294 11.33 -15.40 11.14
N GLU A 295 10.82 -14.61 12.08
CA GLU A 295 10.90 -13.14 12.08
C GLU A 295 10.29 -12.49 10.81
N ASP A 296 9.44 -13.21 10.09
CA ASP A 296 8.82 -12.77 8.82
C ASP A 296 7.63 -11.84 9.06
N LEU A 297 7.93 -10.59 9.40
CA LEU A 297 6.92 -9.55 9.64
C LEU A 297 7.07 -8.38 8.67
N ILE A 298 5.95 -7.95 8.08
CA ILE A 298 5.87 -6.74 7.26
C ILE A 298 4.94 -5.76 7.96
N GLU A 299 5.49 -4.75 8.63
CA GLU A 299 4.68 -3.70 9.22
C GLU A 299 4.15 -2.74 8.14
N ILE A 300 2.86 -2.45 8.22
CA ILE A 300 2.16 -1.53 7.32
C ILE A 300 1.88 -0.23 8.07
N GLN A 301 2.30 0.91 7.51
CA GLN A 301 2.15 2.24 8.09
C GLN A 301 2.87 2.39 9.45
N GLU A 302 4.11 1.92 9.56
CA GLU A 302 4.92 1.94 10.78
C GLU A 302 4.87 3.29 11.51
N ASN A 303 5.13 4.38 10.81
CA ASN A 303 5.21 5.73 11.40
C ASN A 303 3.88 6.49 11.46
N PHE A 304 2.79 5.92 10.93
CA PHE A 304 1.43 6.44 11.12
C PHE A 304 0.75 5.75 12.28
N ALA A 305 0.31 6.51 13.28
CA ALA A 305 -0.32 5.99 14.50
C ALA A 305 0.45 4.80 15.10
N PRO A 306 1.72 4.97 15.54
CA PRO A 306 2.58 3.88 15.99
C PRO A 306 2.11 3.22 17.31
N ASN A 307 1.10 3.77 17.96
CA ASN A 307 0.35 3.17 19.08
C ASN A 307 -0.52 1.96 18.65
N MET A 308 -0.69 1.76 17.34
CA MET A 308 -1.33 0.59 16.73
C MET A 308 -0.39 -0.02 15.70
N ILE A 309 0.04 -1.26 15.90
CA ILE A 309 0.79 -2.03 14.92
C ILE A 309 -0.19 -2.77 14.02
N THR A 310 0.04 -2.70 12.72
CA THR A 310 -0.63 -3.53 11.70
C THR A 310 0.45 -4.18 10.86
N ALA A 311 0.52 -5.50 10.86
CA ALA A 311 1.57 -6.24 10.16
C ALA A 311 1.04 -7.54 9.54
N PHE A 312 1.61 -7.92 8.40
CA PHE A 312 1.51 -9.29 7.94
C PHE A 312 2.64 -10.10 8.55
N GLY A 313 2.37 -11.37 8.83
CA GLY A 313 3.36 -12.35 9.26
C GLY A 313 2.83 -13.75 8.97
N ARG A 314 3.56 -14.77 9.42
CA ARG A 314 3.13 -16.17 9.29
C ARG A 314 3.04 -16.86 10.63
N ILE A 315 2.11 -17.79 10.73
CA ILE A 315 2.00 -18.75 11.83
C ILE A 315 1.75 -20.11 11.18
N ASP A 316 2.63 -21.07 11.46
CA ASP A 316 2.59 -22.42 10.87
C ASP A 316 2.58 -22.37 9.33
N GLY A 317 3.43 -21.51 8.75
CA GLY A 317 3.57 -21.30 7.31
C GLY A 317 2.44 -20.53 6.64
N LYS A 318 1.41 -20.10 7.38
CA LYS A 318 0.22 -19.44 6.85
C LYS A 318 0.20 -17.96 7.18
N THR A 319 -0.11 -17.13 6.19
CA THR A 319 -0.22 -15.69 6.39
C THR A 319 -1.33 -15.33 7.39
N VAL A 320 -1.01 -14.45 8.32
CA VAL A 320 -1.94 -13.81 9.26
C VAL A 320 -1.74 -12.30 9.27
N GLY A 321 -2.79 -11.57 9.61
CA GLY A 321 -2.73 -10.13 9.87
C GLY A 321 -2.71 -9.84 11.36
N PHE A 322 -1.62 -9.26 11.87
CA PHE A 322 -1.52 -8.81 13.25
C PHE A 322 -2.10 -7.41 13.40
N VAL A 323 -2.93 -7.22 14.42
CA VAL A 323 -3.44 -5.92 14.87
C VAL A 323 -3.15 -5.81 16.35
N ALA A 324 -2.17 -4.99 16.74
CA ALA A 324 -1.67 -4.97 18.12
C ALA A 324 -1.56 -3.55 18.69
N ASN A 325 -1.80 -3.41 20.00
CA ASN A 325 -1.55 -2.14 20.68
C ASN A 325 -0.08 -2.03 21.06
N ASN A 326 0.60 -0.92 20.72
CA ASN A 326 1.98 -0.70 21.12
C ASN A 326 2.06 0.22 22.35
N PRO A 327 2.38 -0.30 23.53
CA PRO A 327 2.43 0.49 24.77
C PRO A 327 3.59 1.51 24.80
N MET A 328 4.57 1.40 23.92
CA MET A 328 5.64 2.41 23.79
C MET A 328 5.12 3.76 23.27
N HIS A 329 3.99 3.75 22.57
CA HIS A 329 3.35 4.94 22.03
C HIS A 329 1.97 5.13 22.65
N LEU A 330 1.70 6.30 23.23
CA LEU A 330 0.43 6.65 23.89
C LEU A 330 -0.07 5.57 24.87
N ALA A 331 0.86 4.80 25.47
CA ALA A 331 0.57 3.65 26.35
C ALA A 331 -0.37 2.60 25.72
N GLY A 332 -0.39 2.47 24.39
CA GLY A 332 -1.28 1.57 23.68
C GLY A 332 -2.75 2.05 23.59
N CYS A 333 -3.03 3.30 23.95
CA CYS A 333 -4.38 3.87 23.75
C CYS A 333 -4.74 3.91 22.27
N ILE A 334 -6.02 3.71 21.95
CA ILE A 334 -6.53 3.89 20.60
C ILE A 334 -6.93 5.35 20.42
N ASP A 335 -6.23 6.08 19.56
CA ASP A 335 -6.62 7.41 19.12
C ASP A 335 -7.36 7.35 17.78
N ALA A 336 -7.70 8.51 17.24
CA ALA A 336 -8.48 8.61 16.00
C ALA A 336 -7.73 7.99 14.80
N ASP A 337 -6.43 8.20 14.71
CA ASP A 337 -5.61 7.73 13.59
C ASP A 337 -5.33 6.22 13.71
N ALA A 338 -5.09 5.71 14.91
CA ALA A 338 -4.98 4.27 15.18
C ALA A 338 -6.27 3.52 14.81
N ALA A 339 -7.43 4.12 15.08
CA ALA A 339 -8.71 3.55 14.70
C ALA A 339 -8.88 3.47 13.16
N ASP A 340 -8.49 4.50 12.42
CA ASP A 340 -8.52 4.48 10.95
C ASP A 340 -7.50 3.48 10.37
N LYS A 341 -6.26 3.43 10.91
CA LYS A 341 -5.20 2.46 10.53
C LYS A 341 -5.69 1.01 10.69
N GLY A 342 -6.15 0.66 11.89
CA GLY A 342 -6.63 -0.68 12.17
C GLY A 342 -7.85 -1.07 11.32
N ALA A 343 -8.82 -0.16 11.15
CA ALA A 343 -10.00 -0.41 10.34
C ALA A 343 -9.65 -0.70 8.86
N ARG A 344 -8.71 0.04 8.29
CA ARG A 344 -8.24 -0.18 6.91
C ARG A 344 -7.56 -1.53 6.76
N PHE A 345 -6.64 -1.85 7.66
CA PHE A 345 -5.88 -3.10 7.61
C PHE A 345 -6.77 -4.34 7.78
N ILE A 346 -7.71 -4.32 8.73
CA ILE A 346 -8.68 -5.41 8.94
C ILE A 346 -9.49 -5.67 7.66
N ARG A 347 -9.94 -4.61 6.98
CA ARG A 347 -10.68 -4.74 5.73
C ARG A 347 -9.85 -5.32 4.59
N ILE A 348 -8.56 -5.02 4.53
CA ILE A 348 -7.63 -5.64 3.57
C ILE A 348 -7.49 -7.12 3.88
N CYS A 349 -7.25 -7.49 5.14
CA CYS A 349 -7.16 -8.89 5.55
C CYS A 349 -8.44 -9.66 5.22
N ASP A 350 -9.61 -9.12 5.56
CA ASP A 350 -10.90 -9.75 5.26
C ASP A 350 -11.14 -9.93 3.76
N ALA A 351 -10.79 -8.90 2.97
CA ALA A 351 -10.95 -8.95 1.51
C ALA A 351 -10.08 -10.05 0.85
N TYR A 352 -8.95 -10.39 1.44
CA TYR A 352 -7.98 -11.36 0.92
C TYR A 352 -7.91 -12.66 1.71
N ASN A 353 -8.95 -13.00 2.49
CA ASN A 353 -9.06 -14.22 3.28
C ASN A 353 -7.94 -14.44 4.30
N ILE A 354 -7.32 -13.38 4.80
CA ILE A 354 -6.21 -13.44 5.75
C ILE A 354 -6.77 -13.43 7.17
N PRO A 355 -6.55 -14.49 7.99
CA PRO A 355 -6.96 -14.53 9.38
C PRO A 355 -6.34 -13.39 10.20
N LEU A 356 -7.06 -12.93 11.23
CA LEU A 356 -6.64 -11.81 12.08
C LEU A 356 -6.20 -12.31 13.47
N VAL A 357 -5.06 -11.82 13.93
CA VAL A 357 -4.54 -12.01 15.28
C VAL A 357 -4.48 -10.66 15.97
N PHE A 358 -5.32 -10.47 16.99
CA PHE A 358 -5.31 -9.27 17.83
C PHE A 358 -4.43 -9.50 19.06
N VAL A 359 -3.44 -8.64 19.29
CA VAL A 359 -2.63 -8.68 20.51
C VAL A 359 -2.90 -7.43 21.34
N VAL A 360 -3.47 -7.64 22.52
CA VAL A 360 -4.17 -6.59 23.27
C VAL A 360 -3.38 -6.15 24.50
N ASP A 361 -2.96 -4.89 24.50
CA ASP A 361 -2.50 -4.16 25.68
C ASP A 361 -2.92 -2.69 25.58
N THR A 362 -4.17 -2.40 25.94
CA THR A 362 -4.72 -1.05 25.83
C THR A 362 -5.45 -0.61 27.10
N PRO A 363 -5.16 0.59 27.64
CA PRO A 363 -5.89 1.16 28.75
C PRO A 363 -7.22 1.84 28.34
N GLY A 364 -7.50 1.95 27.02
CA GLY A 364 -8.72 2.59 26.53
C GLY A 364 -8.54 3.39 25.26
N TYR A 365 -9.59 4.06 24.83
CA TYR A 365 -9.48 5.13 23.86
C TYR A 365 -8.76 6.34 24.46
N LEU A 366 -7.96 7.05 23.65
CA LEU A 366 -7.19 8.21 24.11
C LEU A 366 -8.13 9.35 24.49
N PRO A 367 -8.19 9.78 25.77
CA PRO A 367 -9.01 10.89 26.19
C PRO A 367 -8.37 12.22 25.78
N GLY A 368 -9.18 13.22 25.45
CA GLY A 368 -8.66 14.55 25.20
C GLY A 368 -9.54 15.37 24.26
N VAL A 369 -9.51 16.70 24.46
CA VAL A 369 -10.33 17.63 23.66
C VAL A 369 -10.02 17.54 22.18
N GLU A 370 -8.75 17.36 21.82
CA GLU A 370 -8.33 17.26 20.41
C GLU A 370 -8.83 15.96 19.79
N GLN A 371 -8.84 14.85 20.50
CA GLN A 371 -9.38 13.58 20.03
C GLN A 371 -10.90 13.66 19.77
N GLU A 372 -11.63 14.34 20.65
CA GLU A 372 -13.07 14.59 20.44
C GLU A 372 -13.31 15.47 19.20
N LYS A 373 -12.50 16.52 18.98
CA LYS A 373 -12.62 17.42 17.83
C LYS A 373 -12.31 16.74 16.49
N VAL A 374 -11.32 15.86 16.45
CA VAL A 374 -10.98 15.11 15.21
C VAL A 374 -11.90 13.91 14.97
N GLY A 375 -12.90 13.71 15.83
CA GLY A 375 -13.96 12.72 15.61
C GLY A 375 -13.61 11.31 16.02
N LEU A 376 -12.93 11.13 17.15
CA LEU A 376 -12.58 9.82 17.73
C LEU A 376 -13.77 8.84 17.74
N ILE A 377 -14.97 9.30 18.12
CA ILE A 377 -16.18 8.45 18.16
C ILE A 377 -16.50 7.87 16.78
N HIS A 378 -16.45 8.71 15.74
CA HIS A 378 -16.75 8.28 14.37
C HIS A 378 -15.69 7.30 13.83
N ARG A 379 -14.41 7.61 14.06
CA ARG A 379 -13.30 6.75 13.61
C ARG A 379 -13.25 5.45 14.42
N GLY A 380 -13.45 5.48 15.73
CA GLY A 380 -13.60 4.30 16.56
C GLY A 380 -14.79 3.41 16.15
N ALA A 381 -15.89 4.01 15.71
CA ALA A 381 -17.00 3.27 15.15
C ALA A 381 -16.63 2.55 13.84
N LYS A 382 -15.83 3.17 12.95
CA LYS A 382 -15.32 2.50 11.74
C LYS A 382 -14.48 1.26 12.09
N PHE A 383 -13.63 1.39 13.13
CA PHE A 383 -12.83 0.27 13.61
C PHE A 383 -13.71 -0.88 14.12
N ALA A 384 -14.70 -0.57 14.98
CA ALA A 384 -15.67 -1.55 15.44
C ALA A 384 -16.42 -2.22 14.27
N PHE A 385 -16.85 -1.44 13.27
CA PHE A 385 -17.50 -1.99 12.07
C PHE A 385 -16.59 -2.93 11.29
N ALA A 386 -15.33 -2.57 11.07
CA ALA A 386 -14.37 -3.41 10.37
C ALA A 386 -14.19 -4.78 11.07
N VAL A 387 -14.10 -4.78 12.41
CA VAL A 387 -14.01 -6.04 13.18
C VAL A 387 -15.27 -6.90 13.07
N VAL A 388 -16.45 -6.26 13.09
CA VAL A 388 -17.75 -6.99 13.01
C VAL A 388 -18.02 -7.49 11.59
N GLU A 389 -17.68 -6.69 10.58
CA GLU A 389 -17.87 -7.06 9.16
C GLU A 389 -16.94 -8.20 8.73
N ALA A 390 -15.72 -8.25 9.30
CA ALA A 390 -14.71 -9.24 8.92
C ALA A 390 -15.24 -10.67 9.14
N THR A 391 -15.16 -11.47 8.08
CA THR A 391 -15.63 -12.86 8.02
C THR A 391 -14.51 -13.88 8.25
N VAL A 392 -13.25 -13.44 8.17
CA VAL A 392 -12.06 -14.26 8.43
C VAL A 392 -11.98 -14.67 9.91
N PRO A 393 -11.29 -15.78 10.23
CA PRO A 393 -11.02 -16.15 11.61
C PRO A 393 -10.34 -15.05 12.41
N LYS A 394 -10.76 -14.87 13.66
CA LYS A 394 -10.24 -13.84 14.56
C LYS A 394 -9.81 -14.46 15.88
N VAL A 395 -8.51 -14.40 16.16
CA VAL A 395 -7.90 -14.83 17.44
C VAL A 395 -7.46 -13.61 18.20
N SER A 396 -7.76 -13.52 19.49
CA SER A 396 -7.30 -12.42 20.33
C SER A 396 -6.46 -12.97 21.48
N LEU A 397 -5.28 -12.38 21.67
CA LEU A 397 -4.38 -12.63 22.78
C LEU A 397 -4.32 -11.39 23.67
N ILE A 398 -4.82 -11.49 24.90
CA ILE A 398 -4.76 -10.40 25.88
C ILE A 398 -3.50 -10.59 26.69
N VAL A 399 -2.49 -9.73 26.49
CA VAL A 399 -1.20 -9.87 27.13
C VAL A 399 -1.09 -9.07 28.43
N ARG A 400 -1.75 -7.91 28.52
CA ARG A 400 -1.73 -7.09 29.75
C ARG A 400 -3.05 -6.32 29.91
N LYS A 401 -3.13 -5.03 29.63
CA LYS A 401 -4.33 -4.19 29.84
C LYS A 401 -5.35 -4.43 28.74
N ALA A 402 -6.61 -4.58 29.13
CA ALA A 402 -7.74 -4.71 28.22
C ALA A 402 -8.93 -3.97 28.82
N TYR A 403 -8.97 -2.62 28.64
CA TYR A 403 -9.93 -1.80 29.34
C TYR A 403 -10.96 -1.14 28.41
N GLY A 404 -12.19 -1.13 28.89
CA GLY A 404 -13.29 -0.36 28.29
C GLY A 404 -13.64 -0.72 26.86
N GLY A 405 -14.06 0.31 26.09
CA GLY A 405 -14.44 0.13 24.69
C GLY A 405 -13.31 -0.26 23.77
N ALA A 406 -12.07 0.12 24.10
CA ALA A 406 -10.89 -0.28 23.32
C ALA A 406 -10.65 -1.79 23.37
N TYR A 407 -10.79 -2.43 24.55
CA TYR A 407 -10.80 -3.90 24.62
C TYR A 407 -11.87 -4.52 23.72
N ALA A 408 -13.07 -3.94 23.73
CA ALA A 408 -14.18 -4.51 22.96
C ALA A 408 -13.86 -4.56 21.45
N VAL A 409 -13.25 -3.51 20.89
CA VAL A 409 -12.94 -3.42 19.44
C VAL A 409 -11.68 -4.18 19.03
N MET A 410 -10.84 -4.59 19.99
CA MET A 410 -9.64 -5.42 19.72
C MET A 410 -9.99 -6.91 19.64
N GLY A 411 -10.93 -7.27 18.77
CA GLY A 411 -11.30 -8.67 18.50
C GLY A 411 -11.92 -9.42 19.67
N SER A 412 -12.59 -8.72 20.62
CA SER A 412 -13.15 -9.40 21.78
C SER A 412 -14.21 -10.44 21.40
N LYS A 413 -14.34 -11.49 22.21
CA LYS A 413 -15.35 -12.55 22.02
C LYS A 413 -16.79 -12.02 21.99
N ASN A 414 -17.03 -10.83 22.51
CA ASN A 414 -18.35 -10.20 22.48
C ASN A 414 -18.58 -9.38 21.21
N LEU A 415 -17.52 -9.13 20.44
CA LEU A 415 -17.54 -8.42 19.16
C LEU A 415 -16.93 -9.30 18.06
N THR A 416 -17.54 -10.47 17.82
CA THR A 416 -17.22 -11.45 16.77
C THR A 416 -15.81 -12.10 16.81
N GLY A 417 -15.05 -12.00 17.90
CA GLY A 417 -13.81 -12.76 18.09
C GLY A 417 -14.12 -14.26 18.29
N ASP A 418 -13.45 -15.14 17.53
CA ASP A 418 -13.70 -16.59 17.59
C ASP A 418 -13.00 -17.24 18.78
N ILE A 419 -11.71 -16.92 18.98
CA ILE A 419 -10.91 -17.46 20.09
C ILE A 419 -10.30 -16.30 20.86
N ASN A 420 -10.46 -16.30 22.18
CA ASN A 420 -9.82 -15.33 23.07
C ASN A 420 -8.96 -16.05 24.10
N LEU A 421 -7.68 -15.71 24.09
CA LEU A 421 -6.67 -16.20 24.99
C LEU A 421 -6.21 -15.05 25.91
N ALA A 422 -5.75 -15.37 27.08
CA ALA A 422 -5.24 -14.38 28.03
C ALA A 422 -3.99 -14.93 28.74
N TRP A 423 -2.96 -14.11 28.81
CA TRP A 423 -1.79 -14.41 29.61
C TRP A 423 -2.09 -14.23 31.10
N PRO A 424 -1.26 -14.82 32.00
CA PRO A 424 -1.42 -14.62 33.45
C PRO A 424 -1.35 -13.15 33.88
N THR A 425 -0.68 -12.30 33.10
CA THR A 425 -0.56 -10.84 33.30
C THR A 425 -1.76 -10.03 32.85
N ALA A 426 -2.76 -10.67 32.20
CA ALA A 426 -3.93 -10.00 31.62
C ALA A 426 -4.82 -9.34 32.69
N GLN A 427 -5.21 -8.10 32.45
CA GLN A 427 -6.09 -7.31 33.28
C GLN A 427 -7.28 -6.83 32.45
N ILE A 428 -8.44 -7.42 32.66
CA ILE A 428 -9.66 -7.13 31.91
C ILE A 428 -10.63 -6.36 32.80
N ALA A 429 -10.97 -5.11 32.42
CA ALA A 429 -11.86 -4.27 33.23
C ALA A 429 -12.62 -3.24 32.39
N VAL A 430 -13.63 -2.61 32.99
CA VAL A 430 -14.29 -1.44 32.39
C VAL A 430 -13.36 -0.23 32.34
N MET A 431 -12.51 -0.06 33.36
CA MET A 431 -11.49 0.99 33.46
C MET A 431 -10.41 0.59 34.47
N GLY A 432 -9.25 1.24 34.41
CA GLY A 432 -8.19 1.04 35.40
C GLY A 432 -8.62 1.42 36.81
N ALA A 433 -8.06 0.71 37.83
CA ALA A 433 -8.48 0.86 39.23
C ALA A 433 -8.39 2.31 39.75
N ALA A 434 -7.34 3.07 39.37
CA ALA A 434 -7.19 4.47 39.78
C ALA A 434 -8.33 5.37 39.25
N ALA A 435 -8.76 5.16 38.01
CA ALA A 435 -9.87 5.89 37.42
C ALA A 435 -11.21 5.50 38.06
N ALA A 436 -11.40 4.23 38.40
CA ALA A 436 -12.58 3.73 39.07
C ALA A 436 -12.78 4.36 40.45
N VAL A 437 -11.70 4.52 41.23
CA VAL A 437 -11.73 5.15 42.56
C VAL A 437 -12.15 6.60 42.50
N VAL A 438 -11.85 7.34 41.43
CA VAL A 438 -12.24 8.74 41.27
C VAL A 438 -13.74 8.87 40.91
N MET A 439 -14.34 7.84 40.33
CA MET A 439 -15.74 7.86 39.87
C MET A 439 -16.73 7.34 40.90
N ILE A 440 -16.28 6.53 41.86
CA ILE A 440 -17.08 5.99 42.95
C ILE A 440 -16.93 6.87 44.21
#